data_be56eea72993218adb78be1bca494a34
#
_entry.id   be56eea72993218adb78be1bca494a34
#
_cell.length_a   1.000
_cell.length_b   1.000
_cell.length_c   1.000
_cell.angle_alpha   90.00
_cell.angle_beta   90.00
_cell.angle_gamma   90.00
#
_symmetry.space_group_name_H-M   'P 1'
#
loop_
_entity.id
_entity.type
_entity.pdbx_description
1 polymer ?
#
loop_
_entity_poly.entity_id
_entity_poly.type
_entity_poly.pdbx_seq_one_letter_code
_entity_poly.pdbx_strand_id
1 'polypeptide(L)'
;MRNNISTKIKKIEGVPFAVVPNGDGVYMFVRKDIKTGSTIELLYSLDGVDFVKEDGKISLKNLSGKKEKIKECDRFSVSKTPNGYVMTYVRAGNKRRKSVIVVSRSSDMYEWVAKSELEADEFHHTTIVYDKPRDSFELYRDGLFIKHQSSVTMSVWKNKPSLVFTSRNGHFDSERLSIIGSENVEDGILLLYDASVQKNSNMLLQVGAVILDKNNPKRVAWRSNFPVWQGIVEANKKSLPTGPLGFVPLGGNFLIYWLTKDHRLILVKIKSAFKELDDNRYHPKVLKRFHGNPIIEPRAHHDWEVEGTFNPAVVEDDEGTIHLLYRAIGRDGISRVGYAKSKDGMYFTKRSPVPVFEATYGYGLPDPQKVRGPASYNPVIYTSGGGWGGSEDPRLTRIDDTVYMMYVAFEGWISMRMALTSISLEDFKAGRWKWKKPTLISPPNKMAKNWLLFPEKINGKYAIFHGLFPKILIDYVDDLDNFKDYIHSVRPEGAPQPGRKNAWDGLLRGAGPPPLRTELGWLILYHALDKTDESRYKLGAMILDINDPTKVLYRSKHPILSPDMHYENNGKPGVVYASGALIRDDDLYIYYGGADKVVCVATTPLSKLLKYLKTGNAKSYQLEKA
;
A
#
# COMPACT_ATOMS: atom_id res chain seq x y z
N MET A 1 19.48 0.75 -12.51
CA MET A 1 20.94 0.63 -12.26
C MET A 1 21.18 -0.72 -11.61
N ARG A 2 21.95 -1.62 -12.23
CA ARG A 2 22.44 -2.83 -11.56
C ARG A 2 23.45 -2.35 -10.52
N ASN A 3 23.06 -2.27 -9.25
CA ASN A 3 24.03 -2.11 -8.18
C ASN A 3 24.83 -3.40 -8.13
N ASN A 4 26.12 -3.34 -8.47
CA ASN A 4 27.09 -4.39 -8.22
C ASN A 4 27.25 -4.55 -6.70
N ILE A 5 26.35 -5.31 -6.08
CA ILE A 5 26.45 -5.70 -4.68
C ILE A 5 27.05 -7.09 -4.70
N SER A 6 28.26 -7.21 -4.15
CA SER A 6 28.94 -8.50 -4.06
C SER A 6 28.15 -9.45 -3.17
N THR A 7 27.43 -10.38 -3.79
CA THR A 7 26.92 -11.55 -3.09
C THR A 7 28.09 -12.49 -2.86
N LYS A 8 28.56 -12.60 -1.62
CA LYS A 8 29.61 -13.58 -1.28
C LYS A 8 28.94 -14.85 -0.77
N ILE A 9 29.34 -15.99 -1.29
CA ILE A 9 28.90 -17.30 -0.80
C ILE A 9 30.09 -17.93 -0.08
N LYS A 10 29.93 -18.22 1.21
CA LYS A 10 31.00 -18.79 2.04
C LYS A 10 30.55 -20.06 2.77
N LYS A 11 31.38 -21.06 2.84
CA LYS A 11 31.14 -22.26 3.64
C LYS A 11 31.63 -22.01 5.08
N ILE A 12 30.76 -22.28 6.06
CA ILE A 12 31.07 -22.25 7.49
C ILE A 12 31.04 -23.68 8.01
N GLU A 13 31.95 -24.01 8.90
CA GLU A 13 31.97 -25.32 9.57
C GLU A 13 30.84 -25.38 10.63
N GLY A 14 29.88 -26.28 10.43
CA GLY A 14 28.64 -26.37 11.24
C GLY A 14 27.44 -25.69 10.57
N VAL A 15 26.37 -25.45 11.33
CA VAL A 15 25.10 -24.86 10.85
C VAL A 15 24.91 -23.50 11.51
N PRO A 16 25.19 -22.39 10.81
CA PRO A 16 24.89 -21.05 11.30
C PRO A 16 23.39 -20.88 11.51
N PHE A 17 22.99 -20.17 12.57
CA PHE A 17 21.57 -20.01 12.87
C PHE A 17 21.16 -18.62 13.35
N ALA A 18 22.10 -17.76 13.78
CA ALA A 18 21.82 -16.37 14.14
C ALA A 18 23.07 -15.50 14.03
N VAL A 19 22.87 -14.21 13.82
CA VAL A 19 23.90 -13.16 13.83
C VAL A 19 23.47 -12.01 14.72
N VAL A 20 24.42 -11.31 15.35
CA VAL A 20 24.17 -10.16 16.21
C VAL A 20 25.32 -9.17 16.17
N PRO A 21 25.06 -7.83 16.22
CA PRO A 21 26.12 -6.83 16.30
C PRO A 21 26.78 -6.82 17.67
N ASN A 22 28.12 -6.61 17.71
CA ASN A 22 28.86 -6.33 18.93
C ASN A 22 30.00 -5.34 18.67
N GLY A 23 29.85 -4.11 19.16
CA GLY A 23 30.83 -3.05 18.87
C GLY A 23 30.92 -2.82 17.36
N ASP A 24 32.13 -2.89 16.83
CA ASP A 24 32.42 -2.69 15.41
C ASP A 24 32.44 -4.00 14.60
N GLY A 25 31.88 -5.08 15.14
CA GLY A 25 31.92 -6.39 14.50
C GLY A 25 30.60 -7.16 14.58
N VAL A 26 30.68 -8.40 14.12
CA VAL A 26 29.53 -9.32 14.00
C VAL A 26 29.87 -10.62 14.75
N TYR A 27 28.98 -11.04 15.63
CA TYR A 27 28.97 -12.39 16.16
C TYR A 27 27.98 -13.28 15.39
N MET A 28 28.41 -14.53 15.18
CA MET A 28 27.60 -15.57 14.53
C MET A 28 27.53 -16.81 15.43
N PHE A 29 26.35 -17.29 15.68
CA PHE A 29 26.08 -18.52 16.41
C PHE A 29 25.99 -19.68 15.44
N VAL A 30 26.76 -20.74 15.71
CA VAL A 30 26.87 -21.93 14.87
C VAL A 30 26.59 -23.19 15.70
N ARG A 31 25.65 -24.02 15.22
CA ARG A 31 25.41 -25.34 15.80
C ARG A 31 26.37 -26.35 15.20
N LYS A 32 27.03 -27.12 16.06
CA LYS A 32 27.79 -28.32 15.68
C LYS A 32 27.13 -29.56 16.26
N ASP A 33 26.80 -30.51 15.39
CA ASP A 33 26.30 -31.82 15.79
C ASP A 33 27.46 -32.75 16.04
N ILE A 34 27.53 -33.30 17.26
CA ILE A 34 28.54 -34.24 17.72
C ILE A 34 27.88 -35.57 18.11
N LYS A 35 28.68 -36.64 18.27
CA LYS A 35 28.14 -37.98 18.59
C LYS A 35 27.26 -38.02 19.84
N THR A 36 27.55 -37.16 20.83
CA THR A 36 26.86 -37.12 22.13
C THR A 36 25.76 -36.04 22.20
N GLY A 37 25.48 -35.31 21.12
CA GLY A 37 24.47 -34.27 21.12
C GLY A 37 24.76 -33.14 20.13
N SER A 38 24.34 -31.91 20.47
CA SER A 38 24.68 -30.69 19.72
C SER A 38 25.30 -29.65 20.66
N THR A 39 26.25 -28.91 20.15
CA THR A 39 26.90 -27.77 20.84
C THR A 39 26.67 -26.50 20.03
N ILE A 40 26.78 -25.34 20.68
CA ILE A 40 26.79 -24.04 20.02
C ILE A 40 28.20 -23.46 20.17
N GLU A 41 28.74 -22.96 19.08
CA GLU A 41 29.96 -22.18 19.00
C GLU A 41 29.66 -20.75 18.63
N LEU A 42 30.49 -19.81 19.10
CA LEU A 42 30.45 -18.40 18.74
C LEU A 42 31.61 -18.10 17.79
N LEU A 43 31.30 -17.44 16.68
CA LEU A 43 32.30 -16.93 15.75
C LEU A 43 32.24 -15.41 15.73
N TYR A 44 33.39 -14.74 15.55
CA TYR A 44 33.50 -13.29 15.47
C TYR A 44 34.10 -12.83 14.14
N SER A 45 33.66 -11.69 13.64
CA SER A 45 34.19 -11.05 12.44
C SER A 45 34.13 -9.53 12.55
N LEU A 46 35.23 -8.83 12.22
CA LEU A 46 35.24 -7.36 12.11
C LEU A 46 34.58 -6.85 10.84
N ASP A 47 34.72 -7.56 9.74
CA ASP A 47 34.19 -7.14 8.43
C ASP A 47 32.83 -7.78 8.08
N GLY A 48 32.35 -8.70 8.92
CA GLY A 48 31.14 -9.47 8.71
C GLY A 48 31.27 -10.56 7.65
N VAL A 49 32.46 -10.83 7.15
CA VAL A 49 32.74 -11.81 6.08
C VAL A 49 33.63 -12.94 6.57
N ASP A 50 34.75 -12.60 7.19
CA ASP A 50 35.75 -13.54 7.66
C ASP A 50 35.60 -13.78 9.15
N PHE A 51 35.05 -14.95 9.49
CA PHE A 51 34.72 -15.33 10.86
C PHE A 51 35.80 -16.20 11.48
N VAL A 52 36.20 -15.87 12.72
CA VAL A 52 37.12 -16.61 13.56
C VAL A 52 36.38 -17.16 14.77
N LYS A 53 36.70 -18.37 15.20
CA LYS A 53 36.08 -18.99 16.37
C LYS A 53 36.54 -18.27 17.64
N GLU A 54 35.55 -17.96 18.49
CA GLU A 54 35.77 -17.47 19.85
C GLU A 54 35.94 -18.63 20.84
N ASP A 55 36.77 -18.45 21.83
CA ASP A 55 36.91 -19.39 22.94
C ASP A 55 35.74 -19.21 23.91
N GLY A 56 35.12 -20.33 24.30
CA GLY A 56 34.03 -20.34 25.25
C GLY A 56 32.97 -21.41 24.92
N LYS A 57 32.22 -21.79 25.95
CA LYS A 57 31.15 -22.79 25.82
C LYS A 57 29.81 -22.17 26.08
N ILE A 58 28.92 -22.20 25.07
CA ILE A 58 27.58 -21.66 25.18
C ILE A 58 26.67 -22.68 25.88
N SER A 59 25.91 -22.18 26.87
CA SER A 59 24.95 -22.94 27.64
C SER A 59 23.55 -22.28 27.57
N LEU A 60 22.55 -23.04 27.11
CA LEU A 60 21.15 -22.63 27.15
C LEU A 60 20.46 -23.36 28.31
N LYS A 61 19.80 -22.60 29.20
CA LYS A 61 19.02 -23.12 30.34
C LYS A 61 17.55 -22.79 30.15
N ASN A 62 16.65 -23.78 30.30
CA ASN A 62 15.22 -23.58 30.25
C ASN A 62 14.69 -22.90 31.53
N LEU A 63 13.36 -22.65 31.62
CA LEU A 63 12.74 -21.98 32.78
C LEU A 63 13.00 -22.69 34.12
N SER A 64 13.24 -24.02 34.12
CA SER A 64 13.58 -24.78 35.33
C SER A 64 15.10 -24.83 35.64
N GLY A 65 15.90 -24.07 34.90
CA GLY A 65 17.37 -24.03 35.05
C GLY A 65 18.11 -25.24 34.46
N LYS A 66 17.39 -26.19 33.85
CA LYS A 66 18.00 -27.36 33.20
C LYS A 66 18.53 -27.00 31.82
N LYS A 67 19.59 -27.71 31.40
CA LYS A 67 20.17 -27.50 30.06
C LYS A 67 19.15 -27.83 28.96
N GLU A 68 19.05 -26.91 27.97
CA GLU A 68 18.16 -27.06 26.83
C GLU A 68 18.73 -28.08 25.83
N LYS A 69 17.84 -28.83 25.19
CA LYS A 69 18.20 -29.77 24.12
C LYS A 69 18.21 -29.09 22.76
N ILE A 70 19.35 -28.61 22.34
CA ILE A 70 19.52 -27.77 21.14
C ILE A 70 18.99 -28.45 19.86
N LYS A 71 19.03 -29.79 19.76
CA LYS A 71 18.46 -30.52 18.61
C LYS A 71 16.93 -30.37 18.45
N GLU A 72 16.23 -30.05 19.55
CA GLU A 72 14.78 -29.83 19.57
C GLU A 72 14.42 -28.35 19.31
N CYS A 73 15.42 -27.50 19.06
CA CYS A 73 15.26 -26.06 18.89
C CYS A 73 15.56 -25.63 17.45
N ASP A 74 14.76 -24.67 16.95
CA ASP A 74 14.89 -24.11 15.61
C ASP A 74 14.51 -22.62 15.60
N ARG A 75 14.67 -21.92 14.46
CA ARG A 75 14.23 -20.52 14.27
C ARG A 75 14.83 -19.57 15.30
N PHE A 76 16.11 -19.66 15.50
CA PHE A 76 16.83 -18.77 16.42
C PHE A 76 16.93 -17.36 15.88
N SER A 77 16.81 -16.38 16.75
CA SER A 77 17.13 -14.97 16.51
C SER A 77 17.81 -14.39 17.75
N VAL A 78 18.81 -13.55 17.55
CA VAL A 78 19.52 -12.88 18.65
C VAL A 78 19.49 -11.38 18.41
N SER A 79 19.15 -10.62 19.45
CA SER A 79 19.12 -9.16 19.44
C SER A 79 19.95 -8.59 20.57
N LYS A 80 20.63 -7.46 20.30
CA LYS A 80 21.35 -6.70 21.32
C LYS A 80 20.36 -5.80 22.07
N THR A 81 20.55 -5.68 23.38
CA THR A 81 19.78 -4.79 24.25
C THR A 81 20.74 -3.97 25.12
N PRO A 82 20.29 -2.89 25.80
CA PRO A 82 21.19 -2.10 26.68
C PRO A 82 21.90 -2.91 27.76
N ASN A 83 21.25 -3.97 28.25
CA ASN A 83 21.75 -4.78 29.34
C ASN A 83 22.12 -6.21 28.91
N GLY A 84 22.72 -6.38 27.75
CA GLY A 84 23.14 -7.69 27.21
C GLY A 84 22.35 -8.10 25.97
N TYR A 85 22.00 -9.37 25.87
CA TYR A 85 21.43 -9.96 24.66
C TYR A 85 20.16 -10.74 24.97
N VAL A 86 19.25 -10.78 23.97
CA VAL A 86 18.04 -11.60 24.00
C VAL A 86 18.06 -12.56 22.84
N MET A 87 17.82 -13.83 23.11
CA MET A 87 17.67 -14.88 22.10
C MET A 87 16.24 -15.40 22.12
N THR A 88 15.64 -15.53 20.97
CA THR A 88 14.39 -16.26 20.79
C THR A 88 14.64 -17.51 19.95
N TYR A 89 13.94 -18.57 20.24
CA TYR A 89 13.94 -19.80 19.44
C TYR A 89 12.63 -20.56 19.62
N VAL A 90 12.29 -21.37 18.64
CA VAL A 90 11.13 -22.28 18.73
C VAL A 90 11.60 -23.63 19.23
N ARG A 91 11.08 -24.07 20.37
CA ARG A 91 11.25 -25.44 20.85
C ARG A 91 10.08 -26.29 20.31
N ALA A 92 10.40 -27.33 19.57
CA ALA A 92 9.41 -28.22 18.98
C ALA A 92 8.56 -28.89 20.08
N GLY A 93 7.28 -28.94 19.85
CA GLY A 93 6.33 -29.74 20.63
C GLY A 93 6.44 -31.23 20.28
N ASN A 94 5.68 -32.04 20.98
CA ASN A 94 5.52 -33.45 20.69
C ASN A 94 4.00 -33.80 20.67
N LYS A 95 3.65 -35.09 20.54
CA LYS A 95 2.25 -35.56 20.53
C LYS A 95 1.40 -35.07 21.75
N ARG A 96 2.04 -34.58 22.82
CA ARG A 96 1.38 -34.14 24.06
C ARG A 96 1.58 -32.66 24.38
N ARG A 97 2.48 -31.96 23.68
CA ARG A 97 2.82 -30.56 23.96
C ARG A 97 2.90 -29.75 22.67
N LYS A 98 2.33 -28.57 22.66
CA LYS A 98 2.47 -27.60 21.55
C LYS A 98 3.90 -27.09 21.46
N SER A 99 4.31 -26.63 20.29
CA SER A 99 5.56 -25.87 20.12
C SER A 99 5.48 -24.56 20.88
N VAL A 100 6.62 -24.07 21.36
CA VAL A 100 6.68 -22.81 22.11
C VAL A 100 7.83 -21.95 21.58
N ILE A 101 7.62 -20.64 21.60
CA ILE A 101 8.67 -19.64 21.41
C ILE A 101 9.29 -19.42 22.79
N VAL A 102 10.56 -19.72 22.95
CA VAL A 102 11.32 -19.47 24.17
C VAL A 102 12.03 -18.13 24.04
N VAL A 103 11.91 -17.29 25.06
CA VAL A 103 12.65 -16.02 25.19
C VAL A 103 13.72 -16.20 26.26
N SER A 104 14.99 -16.09 25.87
CA SER A 104 16.15 -16.23 26.75
C SER A 104 16.97 -14.96 26.81
N ARG A 105 17.67 -14.70 27.91
CA ARG A 105 18.55 -13.56 28.12
C ARG A 105 19.96 -14.01 28.50
N SER A 106 20.96 -13.25 28.03
CA SER A 106 22.36 -13.37 28.40
C SER A 106 22.98 -11.99 28.57
N SER A 107 23.93 -11.86 29.48
CA SER A 107 24.78 -10.66 29.64
C SER A 107 26.05 -10.72 28.80
N ASP A 108 26.53 -11.94 28.49
CA ASP A 108 27.86 -12.23 27.92
C ASP A 108 27.85 -13.08 26.64
N MET A 109 26.65 -13.50 26.16
CA MET A 109 26.42 -14.43 25.04
C MET A 109 26.79 -15.90 25.31
N TYR A 110 27.34 -16.24 26.46
CA TYR A 110 27.73 -17.62 26.79
C TYR A 110 26.70 -18.32 27.69
N GLU A 111 26.20 -17.64 28.72
CA GLU A 111 25.14 -18.17 29.57
C GLU A 111 23.80 -17.57 29.21
N TRP A 112 22.89 -18.42 28.75
CA TRP A 112 21.53 -18.06 28.38
C TRP A 112 20.51 -18.68 29.31
N VAL A 113 19.62 -17.85 29.87
CA VAL A 113 18.57 -18.29 30.79
C VAL A 113 17.20 -17.90 30.23
N ALA A 114 16.33 -18.88 30.07
CA ALA A 114 14.97 -18.64 29.63
C ALA A 114 14.23 -17.74 30.62
N LYS A 115 13.45 -16.78 30.11
CA LYS A 115 12.62 -15.83 30.87
C LYS A 115 11.15 -16.10 30.70
N SER A 116 10.74 -16.58 29.51
CA SER A 116 9.35 -16.94 29.22
C SER A 116 9.25 -17.94 28.07
N GLU A 117 8.08 -18.57 28.01
CA GLU A 117 7.65 -19.44 26.92
C GLU A 117 6.30 -18.91 26.42
N LEU A 118 6.18 -18.70 25.11
CA LEU A 118 4.98 -18.22 24.44
C LEU A 118 4.45 -19.31 23.51
N GLU A 119 3.14 -19.44 23.39
CA GLU A 119 2.54 -20.41 22.47
C GLU A 119 2.94 -20.08 21.02
N ALA A 120 3.38 -21.08 20.28
CA ALA A 120 3.69 -21.00 18.87
C ALA A 120 2.60 -21.74 18.08
N ASP A 121 1.82 -20.98 17.29
CA ASP A 121 0.77 -21.57 16.44
C ASP A 121 1.37 -22.34 15.26
N GLU A 122 2.56 -21.89 14.76
CA GLU A 122 3.34 -22.46 13.65
C GLU A 122 4.84 -22.21 13.89
N PHE A 123 5.67 -22.65 12.93
CA PHE A 123 7.12 -22.30 12.94
C PHE A 123 7.31 -20.84 12.52
N HIS A 124 7.65 -19.99 13.49
CA HIS A 124 7.82 -18.55 13.31
C HIS A 124 9.28 -18.12 13.45
N HIS A 125 9.73 -17.21 12.57
CA HIS A 125 10.87 -16.37 12.90
C HIS A 125 10.37 -15.23 13.80
N THR A 126 11.21 -14.85 14.75
CA THR A 126 10.88 -13.80 15.71
C THR A 126 12.06 -12.85 15.85
N THR A 127 11.79 -11.62 16.24
CA THR A 127 12.81 -10.65 16.63
C THR A 127 12.33 -9.87 17.83
N ILE A 128 13.25 -9.46 18.70
CA ILE A 128 12.97 -8.59 19.84
C ILE A 128 13.83 -7.34 19.71
N VAL A 129 13.22 -6.19 19.94
CA VAL A 129 13.94 -4.92 20.08
C VAL A 129 13.57 -4.28 21.41
N TYR A 130 14.53 -3.69 22.10
CA TYR A 130 14.27 -2.89 23.28
C TYR A 130 13.93 -1.46 22.87
N ASP A 131 12.76 -1.02 23.23
CA ASP A 131 12.27 0.32 22.97
C ASP A 131 12.58 1.24 24.15
N LYS A 132 13.64 2.05 24.01
CA LYS A 132 14.11 2.93 25.07
C LYS A 132 13.07 3.97 25.52
N PRO A 133 12.31 4.65 24.63
CA PRO A 133 11.28 5.60 25.04
C PRO A 133 10.16 4.99 25.89
N ARG A 134 9.82 3.73 25.68
CA ARG A 134 8.76 3.02 26.41
C ARG A 134 9.24 2.12 27.51
N ASP A 135 10.54 1.97 27.67
CA ASP A 135 11.16 1.03 28.59
C ASP A 135 10.56 -0.37 28.50
N SER A 136 10.47 -0.89 27.26
CA SER A 136 9.81 -2.15 26.98
C SER A 136 10.51 -2.94 25.87
N PHE A 137 10.29 -4.26 25.91
CA PHE A 137 10.73 -5.19 24.87
C PHE A 137 9.58 -5.43 23.91
N GLU A 138 9.82 -5.19 22.61
CA GLU A 138 8.84 -5.35 21.55
C GLU A 138 9.20 -6.60 20.73
N LEU A 139 8.36 -7.63 20.84
CA LEU A 139 8.49 -8.90 20.13
C LEU A 139 7.65 -8.86 18.84
N TYR A 140 8.29 -9.10 17.72
CA TYR A 140 7.63 -9.31 16.43
C TYR A 140 7.82 -10.76 16.00
N ARG A 141 6.76 -11.36 15.45
CA ARG A 141 6.76 -12.73 14.93
C ARG A 141 6.07 -12.81 13.56
N ASP A 142 6.62 -13.59 12.67
CA ASP A 142 6.07 -13.84 11.34
C ASP A 142 5.00 -14.96 11.34
N GLY A 143 4.51 -15.28 10.16
CA GLY A 143 3.45 -16.25 9.88
C GLY A 143 2.69 -15.80 8.65
N LEU A 144 1.36 -15.99 8.63
CA LEU A 144 0.48 -15.37 7.64
C LEU A 144 0.46 -13.83 7.80
N PHE A 145 0.78 -13.36 9.00
CA PHE A 145 0.76 -11.94 9.36
C PHE A 145 1.92 -11.64 10.30
N ILE A 146 2.47 -10.44 10.23
CA ILE A 146 3.40 -9.97 11.25
C ILE A 146 2.60 -9.53 12.48
N LYS A 147 2.87 -10.18 13.60
CA LYS A 147 2.20 -9.95 14.89
C LYS A 147 3.17 -9.36 15.90
N HIS A 148 2.65 -8.64 16.87
CA HIS A 148 3.39 -7.93 17.91
C HIS A 148 2.89 -8.23 19.31
N GLN A 149 3.80 -8.30 20.27
CA GLN A 149 3.56 -8.29 21.72
C GLN A 149 4.63 -7.46 22.42
N SER A 150 4.31 -6.92 23.58
CA SER A 150 5.24 -6.14 24.41
C SER A 150 5.39 -6.68 25.82
N SER A 151 6.55 -6.46 26.43
CA SER A 151 6.84 -6.82 27.82
C SER A 151 7.84 -5.85 28.43
N VAL A 152 7.70 -5.51 29.70
CA VAL A 152 8.69 -4.73 30.46
C VAL A 152 9.83 -5.64 30.96
N THR A 153 9.54 -6.87 31.33
CA THR A 153 10.48 -7.78 32.02
C THR A 153 10.90 -8.98 31.19
N MET A 154 10.32 -9.19 30.01
CA MET A 154 10.39 -10.42 29.20
C MET A 154 9.82 -11.68 29.85
N SER A 155 9.42 -11.62 31.12
CA SER A 155 8.82 -12.75 31.85
C SER A 155 7.30 -12.81 31.67
N VAL A 156 6.66 -11.65 31.52
CA VAL A 156 5.22 -11.54 31.30
C VAL A 156 4.97 -10.68 30.07
N TRP A 157 4.30 -11.23 29.07
CA TRP A 157 3.95 -10.55 27.83
C TRP A 157 2.52 -10.04 27.86
N LYS A 158 2.34 -8.74 27.61
CA LYS A 158 1.04 -8.08 27.59
C LYS A 158 0.23 -8.53 26.37
N ASN A 159 -1.02 -8.95 26.64
CA ASN A 159 -2.06 -9.23 25.66
C ASN A 159 -1.80 -10.38 24.65
N LYS A 160 -2.89 -10.78 23.99
CA LYS A 160 -2.79 -11.62 22.78
C LYS A 160 -2.00 -10.90 21.69
N PRO A 161 -1.29 -11.62 20.82
CA PRO A 161 -0.55 -11.01 19.71
C PRO A 161 -1.46 -10.15 18.85
N SER A 162 -1.07 -8.90 18.60
CA SER A 162 -1.81 -7.98 17.74
C SER A 162 -1.22 -7.95 16.33
N LEU A 163 -2.09 -7.85 15.33
CA LEU A 163 -1.69 -7.67 13.93
C LEU A 163 -0.95 -6.34 13.76
N VAL A 164 0.14 -6.35 12.98
CA VAL A 164 0.88 -5.14 12.57
C VAL A 164 0.71 -4.90 11.07
N PHE A 165 1.09 -5.88 10.23
CA PHE A 165 0.89 -5.81 8.78
C PHE A 165 0.86 -7.22 8.16
N THR A 166 0.40 -7.27 6.91
CA THR A 166 0.27 -8.49 6.10
C THR A 166 1.10 -8.39 4.83
N SER A 167 1.22 -9.50 4.08
CA SER A 167 1.58 -9.46 2.67
C SER A 167 0.63 -8.54 1.87
N ARG A 168 1.11 -8.01 0.73
CA ARG A 168 0.33 -7.11 -0.14
C ARG A 168 0.11 -7.78 -1.49
N ASN A 169 -1.12 -8.14 -1.77
CA ASN A 169 -1.44 -8.77 -3.05
C ASN A 169 -1.02 -7.88 -4.23
N GLY A 170 -0.34 -8.47 -5.22
CA GLY A 170 0.15 -7.76 -6.39
C GLY A 170 1.41 -6.92 -6.18
N HIS A 171 2.03 -6.95 -5.00
CA HIS A 171 3.34 -6.35 -4.72
C HIS A 171 4.46 -7.39 -4.72
N PHE A 172 5.71 -6.93 -4.62
CA PHE A 172 6.87 -7.81 -4.49
C PHE A 172 6.77 -8.71 -3.25
N ASP A 173 6.04 -8.29 -2.24
CA ASP A 173 5.83 -8.94 -0.96
C ASP A 173 4.39 -9.52 -0.82
N SER A 174 3.89 -10.11 -1.91
CA SER A 174 2.55 -10.69 -1.99
C SER A 174 2.42 -12.09 -1.36
N GLU A 175 3.54 -12.76 -1.17
CA GLU A 175 3.56 -14.09 -0.57
C GLU A 175 3.88 -14.05 0.93
N ARG A 176 4.34 -15.14 1.48
CA ARG A 176 4.72 -15.25 2.89
C ARG A 176 5.89 -14.32 3.20
N LEU A 177 5.79 -13.60 4.31
CA LEU A 177 6.83 -12.73 4.84
C LEU A 177 7.58 -13.43 5.97
N SER A 178 8.92 -13.40 5.95
CA SER A 178 9.73 -13.88 7.06
C SER A 178 10.55 -12.74 7.65
N ILE A 179 10.50 -12.57 8.97
CA ILE A 179 11.27 -11.54 9.65
C ILE A 179 12.77 -11.86 9.54
N ILE A 180 13.55 -10.88 9.08
CA ILE A 180 15.02 -10.94 9.10
C ILE A 180 15.55 -10.43 10.43
N GLY A 181 15.00 -9.33 10.94
CA GLY A 181 15.37 -8.75 12.23
C GLY A 181 14.79 -7.36 12.43
N SER A 182 15.12 -6.74 13.56
CA SER A 182 14.68 -5.40 13.94
C SER A 182 15.82 -4.55 14.48
N GLU A 183 15.72 -3.22 14.31
CA GLU A 183 16.67 -2.23 14.80
C GLU A 183 15.94 -0.93 15.18
N ASN A 184 16.42 -0.23 16.23
CA ASN A 184 15.92 1.10 16.52
C ASN A 184 16.52 2.11 15.53
N VAL A 185 15.67 2.94 14.96
CA VAL A 185 16.06 4.05 14.09
C VAL A 185 15.43 5.34 14.59
N GLU A 186 15.85 6.49 14.07
CA GLU A 186 15.37 7.80 14.53
C GLU A 186 13.83 7.95 14.44
N ASP A 187 13.25 7.38 13.38
CA ASP A 187 11.81 7.47 13.09
C ASP A 187 10.96 6.40 13.82
N GLY A 188 11.59 5.45 14.53
CA GLY A 188 10.88 4.38 15.22
C GLY A 188 11.61 3.03 15.20
N ILE A 189 10.91 1.94 14.91
CA ILE A 189 11.48 0.60 14.85
C ILE A 189 11.51 0.12 13.39
N LEU A 190 12.72 -0.11 12.87
CA LEU A 190 12.91 -0.75 11.57
C LEU A 190 12.71 -2.26 11.71
N LEU A 191 11.90 -2.84 10.83
CA LEU A 191 11.86 -4.28 10.57
C LEU A 191 12.32 -4.54 9.14
N LEU A 192 13.32 -5.41 8.96
CA LEU A 192 13.64 -6.00 7.67
C LEU A 192 12.95 -7.36 7.56
N TYR A 193 12.37 -7.63 6.40
CA TYR A 193 11.71 -8.90 6.12
C TYR A 193 12.09 -9.47 4.75
N ASP A 194 12.13 -10.79 4.69
CA ASP A 194 12.33 -11.56 3.48
C ASP A 194 10.99 -11.76 2.78
N ALA A 195 10.93 -11.42 1.50
CA ALA A 195 9.80 -11.60 0.60
C ALA A 195 10.25 -12.38 -0.66
N SER A 196 11.18 -13.30 -0.49
CA SER A 196 11.78 -14.07 -1.59
C SER A 196 10.78 -15.05 -2.19
N VAL A 197 10.82 -15.18 -3.52
CA VAL A 197 9.92 -16.04 -4.28
C VAL A 197 10.70 -16.99 -5.18
N GLN A 198 10.19 -18.21 -5.34
CA GLN A 198 10.75 -19.17 -6.28
C GLN A 198 10.17 -18.90 -7.68
N LYS A 199 11.06 -18.63 -8.65
CA LYS A 199 10.70 -18.47 -10.08
C LYS A 199 11.40 -19.55 -10.90
N ASN A 200 10.63 -20.54 -11.36
CA ASN A 200 11.16 -21.71 -12.09
C ASN A 200 12.25 -22.43 -11.26
N SER A 201 13.45 -22.59 -11.83
CA SER A 201 14.62 -23.18 -11.16
C SER A 201 15.40 -22.21 -10.27
N ASN A 202 15.08 -20.91 -10.26
CA ASN A 202 15.83 -19.88 -9.54
C ASN A 202 15.05 -19.36 -8.34
N MET A 203 15.76 -18.86 -7.33
CA MET A 203 15.20 -18.11 -6.21
C MET A 203 15.47 -16.62 -6.43
N LEU A 204 14.42 -15.81 -6.49
CA LEU A 204 14.51 -14.36 -6.43
C LEU A 204 14.47 -13.95 -4.96
N LEU A 205 15.63 -13.63 -4.38
CA LEU A 205 15.71 -13.08 -3.04
C LEU A 205 15.28 -11.61 -3.05
N GLN A 206 14.38 -11.26 -2.14
CA GLN A 206 13.85 -9.89 -2.03
C GLN A 206 13.80 -9.48 -0.56
N VAL A 207 14.31 -8.31 -0.25
CA VAL A 207 14.25 -7.71 1.10
C VAL A 207 13.29 -6.55 1.08
N GLY A 208 12.31 -6.59 1.97
CA GLY A 208 11.44 -5.46 2.26
C GLY A 208 11.82 -4.80 3.58
N ALA A 209 11.40 -3.55 3.76
CA ALA A 209 11.61 -2.78 4.97
C ALA A 209 10.32 -2.09 5.43
N VAL A 210 10.12 -2.06 6.74
CA VAL A 210 9.03 -1.35 7.41
C VAL A 210 9.62 -0.53 8.55
N ILE A 211 9.17 0.70 8.71
CA ILE A 211 9.40 1.50 9.92
C ILE A 211 8.09 1.59 10.67
N LEU A 212 8.09 1.14 11.91
CA LEU A 212 6.98 1.24 12.82
C LEU A 212 7.05 2.56 13.58
N ASP A 213 5.90 3.12 13.87
CA ASP A 213 5.78 4.44 14.45
C ASP A 213 6.47 4.55 15.81
N LYS A 214 7.22 5.64 16.01
CA LYS A 214 7.96 5.94 17.24
C LYS A 214 7.08 5.93 18.49
N ASN A 215 5.81 6.36 18.37
CA ASN A 215 4.87 6.44 19.49
C ASN A 215 3.97 5.22 19.61
N ASN A 216 3.86 4.40 18.55
CA ASN A 216 3.03 3.20 18.53
C ASN A 216 3.67 2.06 17.72
N PRO A 217 4.34 1.07 18.37
CA PRO A 217 5.07 0.00 17.70
C PRO A 217 4.19 -1.00 16.94
N LYS A 218 2.86 -0.79 16.94
CA LYS A 218 1.88 -1.57 16.17
C LYS A 218 1.46 -0.87 14.87
N ARG A 219 1.81 0.42 14.73
CA ARG A 219 1.41 1.22 13.58
C ARG A 219 2.56 1.31 12.57
N VAL A 220 2.28 0.97 11.32
CA VAL A 220 3.22 1.18 10.22
C VAL A 220 3.29 2.68 9.90
N ALA A 221 4.46 3.28 10.10
CA ALA A 221 4.74 4.66 9.71
C ALA A 221 5.23 4.75 8.26
N TRP A 222 6.00 3.77 7.83
CA TRP A 222 6.51 3.66 6.45
C TRP A 222 6.75 2.19 6.09
N ARG A 223 6.54 1.81 4.84
CA ARG A 223 6.86 0.49 4.28
C ARG A 223 7.37 0.64 2.86
N SER A 224 8.46 -0.04 2.54
CA SER A 224 9.07 0.01 1.22
C SER A 224 8.08 -0.45 0.14
N ASN A 225 8.04 0.30 -0.96
CA ASN A 225 7.17 0.04 -2.11
C ASN A 225 7.78 -0.97 -3.07
N PHE A 226 9.10 -1.08 -3.01
CA PHE A 226 9.92 -1.99 -3.79
C PHE A 226 10.87 -2.71 -2.86
N PRO A 227 11.45 -3.85 -3.28
CA PRO A 227 12.52 -4.45 -2.51
C PRO A 227 13.64 -3.42 -2.29
N VAL A 228 14.04 -3.22 -1.04
CA VAL A 228 15.22 -2.39 -0.73
C VAL A 228 16.49 -3.04 -1.27
N TRP A 229 16.42 -4.35 -1.49
CA TRP A 229 17.40 -5.13 -2.23
C TRP A 229 16.73 -6.35 -2.88
N GLN A 230 17.20 -6.74 -4.07
CA GLN A 230 16.83 -8.00 -4.70
C GLN A 230 18.00 -8.59 -5.49
N GLY A 231 18.03 -9.91 -5.57
CA GLY A 231 19.03 -10.65 -6.34
C GLY A 231 18.54 -12.05 -6.72
N ILE A 232 19.05 -12.57 -7.82
CA ILE A 232 18.74 -13.92 -8.28
C ILE A 232 19.83 -14.86 -7.81
N VAL A 233 19.43 -15.95 -7.16
CA VAL A 233 20.30 -17.08 -6.83
C VAL A 233 19.93 -18.23 -7.75
N GLU A 234 20.88 -18.63 -8.59
CA GLU A 234 20.73 -19.84 -9.41
C GLU A 234 20.68 -21.05 -8.47
N ALA A 235 19.55 -21.70 -8.46
CA ALA A 235 19.30 -22.77 -7.52
C ALA A 235 19.55 -24.15 -8.17
N ASN A 236 20.71 -24.72 -7.92
CA ASN A 236 20.74 -26.17 -7.86
C ASN A 236 20.07 -26.60 -6.54
N LYS A 237 19.52 -27.84 -6.48
CA LYS A 237 18.75 -28.33 -5.30
C LYS A 237 19.49 -28.24 -3.95
N LYS A 238 20.84 -28.13 -3.95
CA LYS A 238 21.68 -28.06 -2.74
C LYS A 238 21.94 -26.62 -2.26
N SER A 239 22.00 -25.66 -3.18
CA SER A 239 22.31 -24.24 -2.85
C SER A 239 21.07 -23.36 -2.67
N LEU A 240 19.87 -23.93 -2.59
CA LEU A 240 18.62 -23.20 -2.31
C LEU A 240 18.70 -22.54 -0.92
N PRO A 241 18.41 -21.23 -0.80
CA PRO A 241 18.25 -20.57 0.48
C PRO A 241 17.15 -21.22 1.32
N THR A 242 17.39 -21.41 2.60
CA THR A 242 16.43 -21.99 3.56
C THR A 242 15.71 -20.93 4.38
N GLY A 243 16.31 -19.75 4.52
CA GLY A 243 15.77 -18.60 5.22
C GLY A 243 16.85 -17.64 5.71
N PRO A 244 16.45 -16.44 6.16
CA PRO A 244 17.36 -15.47 6.73
C PRO A 244 17.85 -15.91 8.13
N LEU A 245 19.09 -15.57 8.46
CA LEU A 245 19.67 -15.74 9.79
C LEU A 245 19.61 -14.47 10.62
N GLY A 246 19.44 -13.33 9.99
CA GLY A 246 19.42 -12.02 10.61
C GLY A 246 20.15 -10.97 9.80
N PHE A 247 20.22 -9.76 10.34
CA PHE A 247 21.03 -8.67 9.80
C PHE A 247 21.79 -7.94 10.89
N VAL A 248 22.85 -7.26 10.49
CA VAL A 248 23.71 -6.47 11.39
C VAL A 248 24.01 -5.12 10.76
N PRO A 249 23.78 -3.99 11.48
CA PRO A 249 24.29 -2.70 11.05
C PRO A 249 25.81 -2.65 11.20
N LEU A 250 26.51 -2.32 10.11
CA LEU A 250 27.98 -2.21 10.12
C LEU A 250 28.44 -1.17 9.09
N GLY A 251 29.18 -0.15 9.54
CA GLY A 251 29.79 0.86 8.67
C GLY A 251 28.81 1.58 7.73
N GLY A 252 27.62 2.00 8.24
CA GLY A 252 26.58 2.68 7.45
C GLY A 252 25.84 1.78 6.46
N ASN A 253 25.95 0.47 6.63
CA ASN A 253 25.26 -0.53 5.84
C ASN A 253 24.56 -1.55 6.74
N PHE A 254 23.62 -2.31 6.18
CA PHE A 254 23.10 -3.54 6.76
C PHE A 254 23.70 -4.74 6.04
N LEU A 255 24.31 -5.63 6.80
CA LEU A 255 24.76 -6.92 6.35
C LEU A 255 23.68 -7.95 6.64
N ILE A 256 23.11 -8.57 5.61
CA ILE A 256 22.03 -9.55 5.73
C ILE A 256 22.56 -10.92 5.35
N TYR A 257 22.25 -11.92 6.17
CA TYR A 257 22.73 -13.28 6.04
C TYR A 257 21.58 -14.24 5.77
N TRP A 258 21.74 -15.12 4.76
CA TRP A 258 20.88 -16.27 4.51
C TRP A 258 21.66 -17.57 4.59
N LEU A 259 21.00 -18.60 5.03
CA LEU A 259 21.52 -19.96 5.01
C LEU A 259 21.00 -20.71 3.78
N THR A 260 21.86 -21.51 3.14
CA THR A 260 21.48 -22.46 2.09
C THR A 260 21.30 -23.87 2.66
N LYS A 261 20.66 -24.77 1.89
CA LYS A 261 20.47 -26.18 2.28
C LYS A 261 21.78 -26.93 2.50
N ASP A 262 22.85 -26.54 1.82
CA ASP A 262 24.19 -27.11 1.98
C ASP A 262 25.05 -26.34 2.99
N HIS A 263 24.40 -25.57 3.87
CA HIS A 263 24.98 -24.81 4.97
C HIS A 263 26.02 -23.75 4.55
N ARG A 264 25.87 -23.19 3.37
CA ARG A 264 26.61 -22.00 2.95
C ARG A 264 25.89 -20.72 3.32
N LEU A 265 26.64 -19.66 3.55
CA LEU A 265 26.11 -18.32 3.81
C LEU A 265 26.03 -17.53 2.50
N ILE A 266 24.88 -16.92 2.29
CA ILE A 266 24.70 -15.83 1.32
C ILE A 266 24.76 -14.54 2.14
N LEU A 267 25.73 -13.68 1.85
CA LEU A 267 25.88 -12.38 2.47
C LEU A 267 25.50 -11.29 1.47
N VAL A 268 24.62 -10.40 1.89
CA VAL A 268 24.20 -9.23 1.14
C VAL A 268 24.47 -7.97 1.94
N LYS A 269 25.04 -6.97 1.28
CA LYS A 269 25.31 -5.65 1.85
C LYS A 269 24.36 -4.62 1.21
N ILE A 270 23.58 -3.92 2.01
CA ILE A 270 22.70 -2.83 1.56
C ILE A 270 23.03 -1.54 2.33
N LYS A 271 22.86 -0.39 1.68
CA LYS A 271 23.00 0.91 2.36
C LYS A 271 21.87 1.14 3.34
N SER A 272 22.15 1.65 4.52
CA SER A 272 21.13 1.94 5.55
C SER A 272 20.18 3.09 5.16
N ALA A 273 20.57 3.96 4.23
CA ALA A 273 19.77 5.09 3.74
C ALA A 273 18.74 4.72 2.65
N PHE A 274 18.22 3.50 2.65
CA PHE A 274 17.29 3.03 1.61
C PHE A 274 15.93 3.74 1.63
N LYS A 275 15.48 4.26 2.78
CA LYS A 275 14.24 5.04 2.87
C LYS A 275 14.31 6.31 2.02
N GLU A 276 15.41 7.05 2.12
CA GLU A 276 15.65 8.24 1.29
C GLU A 276 15.74 7.90 -0.20
N LEU A 277 16.31 6.75 -0.54
CA LEU A 277 16.39 6.26 -1.92
C LEU A 277 15.01 5.88 -2.47
N ASP A 278 14.16 5.25 -1.65
CA ASP A 278 12.79 4.90 -2.02
C ASP A 278 11.94 6.18 -2.17
N ASP A 279 11.99 7.08 -1.21
CA ASP A 279 11.30 8.38 -1.23
C ASP A 279 11.72 9.25 -2.43
N ASN A 280 13.02 9.33 -2.73
CA ASN A 280 13.53 10.14 -3.85
C ASN A 280 13.29 9.50 -5.21
N ARG A 281 13.17 8.17 -5.28
CA ARG A 281 13.03 7.45 -6.56
C ARG A 281 11.64 7.61 -7.17
N TYR A 282 10.60 7.82 -6.33
CA TYR A 282 9.20 7.73 -6.75
C TYR A 282 8.31 8.90 -6.31
N HIS A 283 8.78 9.80 -5.43
CA HIS A 283 7.91 10.84 -4.87
C HIS A 283 8.60 12.20 -4.74
N PRO A 284 8.49 13.08 -5.74
CA PRO A 284 8.58 14.48 -5.39
C PRO A 284 7.48 14.73 -4.35
N LYS A 285 7.83 15.22 -3.15
CA LYS A 285 6.88 15.60 -2.09
C LYS A 285 6.05 16.81 -2.54
N VAL A 286 5.27 16.63 -3.61
CA VAL A 286 4.40 17.67 -4.15
C VAL A 286 3.16 17.80 -3.27
N LEU A 287 2.54 16.67 -2.94
CA LEU A 287 1.34 16.60 -2.10
C LEU A 287 1.67 16.27 -0.65
N LYS A 288 0.92 16.87 0.27
CA LYS A 288 0.93 16.56 1.70
C LYS A 288 -0.38 15.90 2.08
N ARG A 289 -0.33 14.67 2.55
CA ARG A 289 -1.50 13.98 3.10
C ARG A 289 -1.94 14.64 4.39
N PHE A 290 -3.25 14.75 4.59
CA PHE A 290 -3.80 15.20 5.86
C PHE A 290 -3.48 14.19 6.95
N HIS A 291 -3.01 14.66 8.11
CA HIS A 291 -2.62 13.79 9.22
C HIS A 291 -3.80 13.06 9.87
N GLY A 292 -5.01 13.58 9.70
CA GLY A 292 -6.26 12.96 10.16
C GLY A 292 -6.89 11.99 9.16
N ASN A 293 -6.18 11.61 8.07
CA ASN A 293 -6.70 10.58 7.18
C ASN A 293 -6.80 9.20 7.86
N PRO A 294 -7.83 8.40 7.55
CA PRO A 294 -8.94 8.67 6.62
C PRO A 294 -9.94 9.70 7.15
N ILE A 295 -10.53 10.53 6.24
CA ILE A 295 -11.54 11.54 6.61
C ILE A 295 -12.96 10.97 6.62
N ILE A 296 -13.23 9.87 5.88
CA ILE A 296 -14.46 9.09 5.93
C ILE A 296 -14.12 7.60 5.90
N GLU A 297 -14.69 6.87 6.84
CA GLU A 297 -14.56 5.42 6.96
C GLU A 297 -15.96 4.75 6.92
N PRO A 298 -16.04 3.47 6.53
CA PRO A 298 -17.25 2.67 6.64
C PRO A 298 -17.84 2.71 8.05
N ARG A 299 -19.17 2.77 8.17
CA ARG A 299 -19.87 2.70 9.46
C ARG A 299 -20.48 1.32 9.63
N ALA A 300 -20.08 0.61 10.71
CA ALA A 300 -20.53 -0.74 11.00
C ALA A 300 -22.05 -0.89 11.19
N HIS A 301 -22.74 0.22 11.54
CA HIS A 301 -24.18 0.24 11.81
C HIS A 301 -25.03 0.66 10.59
N HIS A 302 -24.40 0.93 9.45
CA HIS A 302 -25.07 1.34 8.23
C HIS A 302 -24.84 0.28 7.15
N ASP A 303 -25.77 -0.64 6.98
CA ASP A 303 -25.64 -1.77 6.04
C ASP A 303 -25.30 -1.35 4.61
N TRP A 304 -25.74 -0.14 4.19
CA TRP A 304 -25.52 0.39 2.85
C TRP A 304 -24.09 0.91 2.56
N GLU A 305 -23.25 1.11 3.61
CA GLU A 305 -21.88 1.64 3.48
C GLU A 305 -20.84 0.88 4.30
N VAL A 306 -21.21 -0.28 4.86
CA VAL A 306 -20.37 -1.01 5.83
C VAL A 306 -19.13 -1.62 5.21
N GLU A 307 -19.16 -1.97 3.93
CA GLU A 307 -18.05 -2.65 3.26
C GLU A 307 -17.00 -1.68 2.72
N GLY A 308 -17.39 -0.49 2.27
CA GLY A 308 -16.45 0.51 1.77
C GLY A 308 -17.06 1.88 1.55
N THR A 309 -16.24 2.93 1.72
CA THR A 309 -16.58 4.33 1.42
C THR A 309 -15.38 4.97 0.73
N PHE A 310 -15.44 5.23 -0.57
CA PHE A 310 -14.29 5.64 -1.37
C PHE A 310 -14.69 6.44 -2.61
N ASN A 311 -13.76 6.79 -3.48
CA ASN A 311 -13.94 7.51 -4.73
C ASN A 311 -14.85 8.76 -4.58
N PRO A 312 -14.38 9.76 -3.80
CA PRO A 312 -15.16 10.95 -3.47
C PRO A 312 -15.24 11.95 -4.61
N ALA A 313 -16.35 12.67 -4.70
CA ALA A 313 -16.53 13.85 -5.52
C ALA A 313 -16.83 15.07 -4.65
N VAL A 314 -16.41 16.26 -5.06
CA VAL A 314 -16.59 17.48 -4.26
C VAL A 314 -17.06 18.66 -5.11
N VAL A 315 -17.86 19.52 -4.49
CA VAL A 315 -18.13 20.88 -4.95
C VAL A 315 -18.14 21.83 -3.76
N GLU A 316 -17.84 23.09 -4.00
CA GLU A 316 -17.95 24.17 -3.02
C GLU A 316 -19.15 25.07 -3.36
N ASP A 317 -19.92 25.45 -2.34
CA ASP A 317 -21.01 26.40 -2.48
C ASP A 317 -20.53 27.86 -2.28
N ASP A 318 -21.43 28.83 -2.55
CA ASP A 318 -21.12 30.25 -2.42
C ASP A 318 -20.85 30.70 -0.98
N GLU A 319 -21.18 29.88 0.00
CA GLU A 319 -20.93 30.10 1.43
C GLU A 319 -19.62 29.48 1.90
N GLY A 320 -18.82 28.92 0.97
CA GLY A 320 -17.57 28.22 1.26
C GLY A 320 -17.77 26.89 2.00
N THR A 321 -18.94 26.25 1.87
CA THR A 321 -19.14 24.89 2.36
C THR A 321 -18.70 23.91 1.29
N ILE A 322 -17.84 22.98 1.65
CA ILE A 322 -17.43 21.87 0.79
C ILE A 322 -18.40 20.72 1.01
N HIS A 323 -19.06 20.33 -0.05
CA HIS A 323 -19.96 19.20 -0.14
C HIS A 323 -19.21 18.03 -0.77
N LEU A 324 -19.20 16.88 -0.10
CA LEU A 324 -18.52 15.68 -0.55
C LEU A 324 -19.53 14.56 -0.72
N LEU A 325 -19.64 14.05 -1.95
CA LEU A 325 -20.28 12.78 -2.25
C LEU A 325 -19.21 11.69 -2.28
N TYR A 326 -19.57 10.46 -1.90
CA TYR A 326 -18.64 9.32 -1.96
C TYR A 326 -19.39 8.07 -2.37
N ARG A 327 -18.71 7.21 -3.12
CA ARG A 327 -19.19 5.86 -3.36
C ARG A 327 -19.19 5.07 -2.06
N ALA A 328 -20.29 4.41 -1.78
CA ALA A 328 -20.48 3.53 -0.64
C ALA A 328 -20.94 2.15 -1.11
N ILE A 329 -20.40 1.09 -0.51
CA ILE A 329 -20.83 -0.29 -0.81
C ILE A 329 -21.37 -0.93 0.46
N GLY A 330 -22.59 -1.48 0.35
CA GLY A 330 -23.24 -2.24 1.40
C GLY A 330 -22.94 -3.73 1.34
N ARG A 331 -23.45 -4.47 2.35
CA ARG A 331 -23.36 -5.95 2.41
C ARG A 331 -23.94 -6.64 1.19
N ASP A 332 -24.93 -6.03 0.57
CA ASP A 332 -25.56 -6.48 -0.66
C ASP A 332 -24.65 -6.34 -1.90
N GLY A 333 -23.50 -5.69 -1.79
CA GLY A 333 -22.57 -5.44 -2.87
C GLY A 333 -23.05 -4.38 -3.88
N ILE A 334 -24.08 -3.60 -3.55
CA ILE A 334 -24.61 -2.52 -4.39
C ILE A 334 -23.96 -1.20 -4.01
N SER A 335 -23.44 -0.50 -5.01
CA SER A 335 -22.85 0.82 -4.84
C SER A 335 -23.93 1.90 -4.79
N ARG A 336 -23.84 2.77 -3.78
CA ARG A 336 -24.71 3.92 -3.53
C ARG A 336 -23.85 5.17 -3.36
N VAL A 337 -24.49 6.33 -3.33
CA VAL A 337 -23.79 7.59 -3.09
C VAL A 337 -24.13 8.12 -1.70
N GLY A 338 -23.12 8.26 -0.87
CA GLY A 338 -23.21 8.92 0.44
C GLY A 338 -22.83 10.39 0.37
N TYR A 339 -23.07 11.13 1.45
CA TYR A 339 -22.85 12.57 1.53
C TYR A 339 -22.25 12.98 2.87
N ALA A 340 -21.32 13.94 2.81
CA ALA A 340 -20.80 14.64 3.96
C ALA A 340 -20.48 16.11 3.59
N LYS A 341 -20.38 17.00 4.59
CA LYS A 341 -19.99 18.40 4.37
C LYS A 341 -19.01 18.92 5.41
N SER A 342 -18.20 19.87 4.99
CA SER A 342 -17.14 20.51 5.78
C SER A 342 -17.00 21.99 5.44
N LYS A 343 -16.49 22.80 6.36
CA LYS A 343 -16.09 24.20 6.11
C LYS A 343 -14.60 24.34 5.77
N ASP A 344 -13.76 23.45 6.25
CA ASP A 344 -12.32 23.49 6.07
C ASP A 344 -11.78 22.46 5.04
N GLY A 345 -12.64 21.56 4.58
CA GLY A 345 -12.27 20.51 3.63
C GLY A 345 -11.46 19.35 4.20
N MET A 346 -11.21 19.35 5.50
CA MET A 346 -10.43 18.33 6.21
C MET A 346 -11.28 17.53 7.19
N TYR A 347 -12.16 18.20 7.93
CA TYR A 347 -13.02 17.59 8.94
C TYR A 347 -14.47 17.56 8.48
N PHE A 348 -14.97 16.37 8.13
CA PHE A 348 -16.35 16.13 7.66
C PHE A 348 -17.22 15.60 8.80
N THR A 349 -17.64 16.48 9.68
CA THR A 349 -18.40 16.13 10.91
C THR A 349 -19.88 15.87 10.66
N LYS A 350 -20.45 16.45 9.60
CA LYS A 350 -21.86 16.26 9.19
C LYS A 350 -21.95 15.29 8.02
N ARG A 351 -22.44 14.07 8.28
CA ARG A 351 -22.55 12.99 7.32
C ARG A 351 -23.99 12.44 7.30
N SER A 352 -24.54 12.22 6.10
CA SER A 352 -25.87 11.64 5.95
C SER A 352 -25.97 10.24 6.57
N PRO A 353 -27.06 9.90 7.27
CA PRO A 353 -27.30 8.54 7.73
C PRO A 353 -27.84 7.60 6.66
N VAL A 354 -28.30 8.13 5.53
CA VAL A 354 -28.88 7.40 4.40
C VAL A 354 -28.20 7.81 3.09
N PRO A 355 -28.24 6.98 2.05
CA PRO A 355 -27.76 7.36 0.73
C PRO A 355 -28.49 8.62 0.21
N VAL A 356 -27.77 9.46 -0.51
CA VAL A 356 -28.34 10.67 -1.14
C VAL A 356 -28.63 10.48 -2.62
N PHE A 357 -28.14 9.36 -3.16
CA PHE A 357 -28.49 8.90 -4.50
C PHE A 357 -28.33 7.37 -4.57
N GLU A 358 -29.33 6.73 -5.15
CA GLU A 358 -29.37 5.29 -5.42
C GLU A 358 -29.77 5.04 -6.87
N ALA A 359 -29.16 4.02 -7.47
CA ALA A 359 -29.51 3.59 -8.81
C ALA A 359 -30.93 3.01 -8.87
N THR A 360 -31.55 3.19 -10.01
CA THR A 360 -32.81 2.52 -10.37
C THR A 360 -32.56 1.52 -11.50
N TYR A 361 -33.56 0.66 -11.79
CA TYR A 361 -33.47 -0.29 -12.90
C TYR A 361 -33.28 0.45 -14.24
N GLY A 362 -32.31 -0.03 -15.03
CA GLY A 362 -31.85 0.59 -16.26
C GLY A 362 -30.85 1.74 -16.08
N TYR A 363 -30.54 2.13 -14.84
CA TYR A 363 -29.59 3.21 -14.52
C TYR A 363 -28.56 2.80 -13.47
N GLY A 364 -28.27 1.50 -13.39
CA GLY A 364 -27.24 0.93 -12.52
C GLY A 364 -27.74 -0.05 -11.47
N LEU A 365 -29.05 -0.17 -11.22
CA LEU A 365 -29.56 -1.23 -10.37
C LEU A 365 -29.63 -2.54 -11.17
N PRO A 366 -28.79 -3.55 -10.85
CA PRO A 366 -28.78 -4.79 -11.60
C PRO A 366 -29.93 -5.72 -11.20
N ASP A 367 -30.30 -6.61 -12.13
CA ASP A 367 -31.24 -7.69 -11.88
C ASP A 367 -30.47 -8.87 -11.23
N PRO A 368 -30.77 -9.24 -9.97
CA PRO A 368 -30.08 -10.31 -9.29
C PRO A 368 -30.14 -11.66 -10.01
N GLN A 369 -31.20 -11.91 -10.80
CA GLN A 369 -31.37 -13.16 -11.55
C GLN A 369 -30.42 -13.28 -12.75
N LYS A 370 -29.86 -12.15 -13.22
CA LYS A 370 -28.90 -12.11 -14.34
C LYS A 370 -27.45 -12.08 -13.92
N VAL A 371 -27.16 -12.00 -12.63
CA VAL A 371 -25.80 -11.91 -12.10
C VAL A 371 -25.13 -13.29 -12.07
N ARG A 372 -23.91 -13.37 -12.59
CA ARG A 372 -23.06 -14.58 -12.46
C ARG A 372 -22.24 -14.47 -11.18
N GLY A 373 -22.60 -15.22 -10.15
CA GLY A 373 -21.93 -15.22 -8.85
C GLY A 373 -22.84 -14.76 -7.70
N PRO A 374 -22.32 -14.60 -6.49
CA PRO A 374 -23.11 -14.18 -5.34
C PRO A 374 -23.61 -12.74 -5.52
N ALA A 375 -24.91 -12.52 -5.37
CA ALA A 375 -25.51 -11.18 -5.33
C ALA A 375 -25.26 -10.52 -3.95
N SER A 376 -23.99 -10.38 -3.57
CA SER A 376 -23.53 -9.80 -2.31
C SER A 376 -22.12 -9.22 -2.50
N TYR A 377 -21.65 -8.46 -1.55
CA TYR A 377 -20.27 -7.98 -1.54
C TYR A 377 -19.27 -9.14 -1.61
N ASN A 378 -18.34 -9.08 -2.57
CA ASN A 378 -17.27 -10.07 -2.69
C ASN A 378 -16.03 -9.47 -3.40
N PRO A 379 -15.00 -9.03 -2.64
CA PRO A 379 -13.81 -8.40 -3.21
C PRO A 379 -12.88 -9.38 -3.95
N VAL A 380 -13.07 -10.69 -3.80
CA VAL A 380 -12.31 -11.70 -4.52
C VAL A 380 -12.85 -11.89 -5.94
N ILE A 381 -14.17 -11.89 -6.08
CA ILE A 381 -14.85 -12.11 -7.39
C ILE A 381 -15.02 -10.79 -8.14
N TYR A 382 -15.42 -9.73 -7.44
CA TYR A 382 -15.79 -8.46 -8.06
C TYR A 382 -14.67 -7.43 -7.94
N THR A 383 -13.98 -7.20 -9.04
CA THR A 383 -12.78 -6.33 -9.09
C THR A 383 -13.10 -4.83 -8.96
N SER A 384 -14.38 -4.42 -9.09
CA SER A 384 -14.81 -3.05 -8.85
C SER A 384 -15.14 -2.82 -7.38
N GLY A 385 -14.09 -2.75 -6.53
CA GLY A 385 -14.23 -2.51 -5.10
C GLY A 385 -15.04 -3.57 -4.33
N GLY A 386 -15.26 -4.76 -4.89
CA GLY A 386 -16.05 -5.83 -4.28
C GLY A 386 -17.55 -5.77 -4.57
N GLY A 387 -18.03 -4.74 -5.30
CA GLY A 387 -19.42 -4.57 -5.70
C GLY A 387 -19.75 -5.20 -7.05
N TRP A 388 -21.00 -5.53 -7.24
CA TRP A 388 -21.52 -6.12 -8.48
C TRP A 388 -22.56 -5.24 -9.19
N GLY A 389 -22.86 -4.05 -8.68
CA GLY A 389 -23.79 -3.12 -9.32
C GLY A 389 -23.98 -1.81 -8.55
N GLY A 390 -24.82 -0.95 -9.08
CA GLY A 390 -25.23 0.32 -8.47
C GLY A 390 -24.63 1.56 -9.13
N SER A 391 -24.61 2.66 -8.39
CA SER A 391 -24.05 3.95 -8.81
C SER A 391 -22.60 4.05 -8.35
N GLU A 392 -21.66 3.95 -9.31
CA GLU A 392 -20.22 3.97 -8.98
C GLU A 392 -19.58 5.31 -9.33
N ASP A 393 -18.57 5.68 -8.54
CA ASP A 393 -17.58 6.70 -8.84
C ASP A 393 -18.18 8.05 -9.26
N PRO A 394 -18.96 8.72 -8.39
CA PRO A 394 -19.55 10.02 -8.70
C PRO A 394 -18.47 11.06 -9.03
N ARG A 395 -18.79 11.96 -9.96
CA ARG A 395 -17.99 13.14 -10.28
C ARG A 395 -18.90 14.34 -10.36
N LEU A 396 -18.63 15.34 -9.53
CA LEU A 396 -19.45 16.53 -9.43
C LEU A 396 -18.84 17.69 -10.21
N THR A 397 -19.65 18.35 -10.99
CA THR A 397 -19.31 19.59 -11.68
C THR A 397 -20.40 20.61 -11.42
N ARG A 398 -20.05 21.74 -10.80
CA ARG A 398 -20.96 22.87 -10.68
C ARG A 398 -20.83 23.74 -11.93
N ILE A 399 -21.95 24.05 -12.56
CA ILE A 399 -22.05 25.04 -13.63
C ILE A 399 -23.22 25.97 -13.24
N ASP A 400 -22.93 27.23 -13.00
CA ASP A 400 -23.85 28.22 -12.48
C ASP A 400 -24.61 27.72 -11.22
N ASP A 401 -25.92 27.71 -11.21
CA ASP A 401 -26.77 27.26 -10.10
C ASP A 401 -27.17 25.78 -10.20
N THR A 402 -26.42 25.00 -10.97
CA THR A 402 -26.70 23.56 -11.16
C THR A 402 -25.50 22.72 -10.82
N VAL A 403 -25.72 21.69 -10.02
CA VAL A 403 -24.73 20.65 -9.74
C VAL A 403 -25.02 19.44 -10.61
N TYR A 404 -24.11 19.13 -11.51
CA TYR A 404 -24.14 17.94 -12.36
C TYR A 404 -23.35 16.81 -11.71
N MET A 405 -23.89 15.60 -11.79
CA MET A 405 -23.20 14.38 -11.35
C MET A 405 -23.09 13.40 -12.50
N MET A 406 -21.85 13.11 -12.92
CA MET A 406 -21.57 11.95 -13.73
C MET A 406 -21.26 10.75 -12.82
N TYR A 407 -21.77 9.58 -13.17
CA TYR A 407 -21.50 8.35 -12.45
C TYR A 407 -21.52 7.15 -13.39
N VAL A 408 -20.97 6.02 -12.95
CA VAL A 408 -21.06 4.76 -13.69
C VAL A 408 -22.33 4.03 -13.26
N ALA A 409 -23.28 3.90 -14.18
CA ALA A 409 -24.44 3.02 -14.04
C ALA A 409 -24.00 1.57 -14.30
N PHE A 410 -23.80 0.81 -13.22
CA PHE A 410 -23.20 -0.52 -13.25
C PHE A 410 -24.24 -1.61 -13.00
N GLU A 411 -24.63 -2.34 -14.05
CA GLU A 411 -25.67 -3.37 -14.01
C GLU A 411 -25.06 -4.78 -14.06
N GLY A 412 -24.33 -5.15 -13.01
CA GLY A 412 -23.92 -6.53 -12.77
C GLY A 412 -22.96 -7.14 -13.80
N TRP A 413 -22.00 -6.34 -14.30
CA TRP A 413 -21.02 -6.76 -15.33
C TRP A 413 -21.63 -7.07 -16.71
N ILE A 414 -22.93 -6.85 -16.86
CA ILE A 414 -23.64 -6.92 -18.16
C ILE A 414 -23.56 -5.58 -18.86
N SER A 415 -23.70 -4.50 -18.11
CA SER A 415 -23.70 -3.13 -18.60
C SER A 415 -22.95 -2.21 -17.64
N MET A 416 -22.07 -1.40 -18.18
CA MET A 416 -21.29 -0.42 -17.43
C MET A 416 -21.24 0.86 -18.26
N ARG A 417 -22.15 1.78 -17.97
CA ARG A 417 -22.40 2.97 -18.79
C ARG A 417 -22.23 4.25 -17.99
N MET A 418 -21.77 5.30 -18.65
CA MET A 418 -21.80 6.64 -18.06
C MET A 418 -23.21 7.20 -18.04
N ALA A 419 -23.61 7.66 -16.88
CA ALA A 419 -24.87 8.38 -16.66
C ALA A 419 -24.59 9.81 -16.19
N LEU A 420 -25.45 10.72 -16.58
CA LEU A 420 -25.46 12.12 -16.15
C LEU A 420 -26.79 12.44 -15.50
N THR A 421 -26.75 13.08 -14.34
CA THR A 421 -27.92 13.67 -13.66
C THR A 421 -27.56 15.04 -13.10
N SER A 422 -28.55 15.80 -12.69
CA SER A 422 -28.36 17.13 -12.11
C SER A 422 -29.34 17.44 -11.00
N ILE A 423 -29.00 18.43 -10.20
CA ILE A 423 -29.82 18.98 -9.11
C ILE A 423 -29.55 20.48 -9.01
N SER A 424 -30.53 21.28 -8.61
CA SER A 424 -30.29 22.70 -8.34
C SER A 424 -29.37 22.87 -7.16
N LEU A 425 -28.50 23.88 -7.20
CA LEU A 425 -27.56 24.19 -6.09
C LEU A 425 -28.35 24.48 -4.79
N GLU A 426 -29.54 25.11 -4.90
CA GLU A 426 -30.40 25.38 -3.74
C GLU A 426 -30.85 24.08 -3.06
N ASP A 427 -31.40 23.12 -3.82
CA ASP A 427 -31.86 21.84 -3.27
C ASP A 427 -30.66 21.03 -2.73
N PHE A 428 -29.52 21.08 -3.41
CA PHE A 428 -28.29 20.40 -3.00
C PHE A 428 -27.77 20.94 -1.65
N LYS A 429 -27.65 22.27 -1.48
CA LYS A 429 -27.25 22.94 -0.21
C LYS A 429 -28.22 22.60 0.92
N ALA A 430 -29.52 22.59 0.62
CA ALA A 430 -30.58 22.30 1.59
C ALA A 430 -30.70 20.81 1.95
N GLY A 431 -29.97 19.92 1.29
CA GLY A 431 -30.09 18.48 1.48
C GLY A 431 -31.39 17.89 0.99
N ARG A 432 -32.06 18.57 0.05
CA ARG A 432 -33.26 18.09 -0.63
C ARG A 432 -32.86 17.36 -1.90
N TRP A 433 -32.59 16.06 -1.83
CA TRP A 433 -31.98 15.24 -2.89
C TRP A 433 -32.94 14.99 -4.08
N LYS A 434 -33.40 16.07 -4.74
CA LYS A 434 -34.29 16.03 -5.91
C LYS A 434 -33.49 15.92 -7.21
N TRP A 435 -32.72 14.87 -7.36
CA TRP A 435 -31.98 14.60 -8.58
C TRP A 435 -32.90 14.40 -9.76
N LYS A 436 -32.59 15.03 -10.90
CA LYS A 436 -33.28 14.74 -12.17
C LYS A 436 -33.10 13.27 -12.55
N LYS A 437 -34.03 12.73 -13.34
CA LYS A 437 -33.87 11.38 -13.91
C LYS A 437 -32.55 11.30 -14.70
N PRO A 438 -31.69 10.31 -14.45
CA PRO A 438 -30.42 10.19 -15.16
C PRO A 438 -30.61 9.96 -16.66
N THR A 439 -29.65 10.47 -17.45
CA THR A 439 -29.50 10.18 -18.87
C THR A 439 -28.26 9.32 -19.08
N LEU A 440 -28.40 8.19 -19.79
CA LEU A 440 -27.25 7.37 -20.19
C LEU A 440 -26.58 7.99 -21.41
N ILE A 441 -25.35 8.50 -21.22
CA ILE A 441 -24.66 9.28 -22.26
C ILE A 441 -23.61 8.46 -23.05
N SER A 442 -23.30 7.25 -22.62
CA SER A 442 -22.44 6.32 -23.36
C SER A 442 -23.26 5.22 -24.04
N PRO A 443 -22.78 4.63 -25.17
CA PRO A 443 -23.53 3.65 -25.92
C PRO A 443 -23.75 2.35 -25.15
N PRO A 444 -24.82 1.58 -25.43
CA PRO A 444 -24.98 0.24 -24.92
C PRO A 444 -23.87 -0.69 -25.45
N ASN A 445 -23.63 -1.81 -24.76
CA ASN A 445 -22.67 -2.85 -25.14
C ASN A 445 -21.19 -2.42 -25.19
N LYS A 446 -20.85 -1.26 -24.61
CA LYS A 446 -19.47 -0.83 -24.39
C LYS A 446 -19.28 -0.42 -22.93
N MET A 447 -18.21 -0.84 -22.32
CA MET A 447 -17.84 -0.36 -20.99
C MET A 447 -17.34 1.08 -21.08
N ALA A 448 -17.91 1.98 -20.29
CA ALA A 448 -17.51 3.37 -20.17
C ALA A 448 -17.35 3.77 -18.70
N LYS A 449 -16.22 4.37 -18.37
CA LYS A 449 -15.85 4.88 -17.03
C LYS A 449 -15.05 6.17 -17.16
N ASN A 450 -14.92 6.89 -16.03
CA ASN A 450 -13.95 7.99 -15.87
C ASN A 450 -14.18 9.20 -16.81
N TRP A 451 -15.41 9.42 -17.25
CA TRP A 451 -15.75 10.60 -18.03
C TRP A 451 -15.93 11.80 -17.11
N LEU A 452 -15.58 12.99 -17.63
CA LEU A 452 -15.59 14.24 -16.89
C LEU A 452 -16.32 15.32 -17.66
N LEU A 453 -17.08 16.14 -16.94
CA LEU A 453 -17.66 17.36 -17.48
C LEU A 453 -16.76 18.55 -17.13
N PHE A 454 -16.45 19.39 -18.11
CA PHE A 454 -15.76 20.66 -17.85
C PHE A 454 -16.68 21.63 -17.12
N PRO A 455 -16.17 22.44 -16.17
CA PRO A 455 -17.00 23.36 -15.38
C PRO A 455 -17.44 24.62 -16.15
N GLU A 456 -16.93 24.79 -17.37
CA GLU A 456 -17.22 25.93 -18.23
C GLU A 456 -17.44 25.45 -19.66
N LYS A 457 -18.23 26.20 -20.44
CA LYS A 457 -18.33 25.97 -21.88
C LYS A 457 -17.03 26.35 -22.58
N ILE A 458 -16.59 25.48 -23.50
CA ILE A 458 -15.44 25.72 -24.35
C ILE A 458 -15.96 25.99 -25.76
N ASN A 459 -15.60 27.14 -26.32
CA ASN A 459 -16.14 27.59 -27.62
C ASN A 459 -17.67 27.55 -27.70
N GLY A 460 -18.34 27.94 -26.60
CA GLY A 460 -19.79 28.03 -26.52
C GLY A 460 -20.52 26.69 -26.26
N LYS A 461 -19.82 25.56 -26.18
CA LYS A 461 -20.39 24.22 -25.98
C LYS A 461 -19.94 23.59 -24.66
N TYR A 462 -20.76 22.72 -24.09
CA TYR A 462 -20.36 21.87 -22.99
C TYR A 462 -19.36 20.83 -23.49
N ALA A 463 -18.24 20.68 -22.79
CA ALA A 463 -17.18 19.75 -23.14
C ALA A 463 -17.18 18.54 -22.20
N ILE A 464 -17.21 17.34 -22.76
CA ILE A 464 -17.18 16.08 -22.04
C ILE A 464 -15.90 15.35 -22.42
N PHE A 465 -14.99 15.22 -21.44
CA PHE A 465 -13.78 14.43 -21.57
C PHE A 465 -14.11 12.94 -21.37
N HIS A 466 -13.71 12.08 -22.28
CA HIS A 466 -14.01 10.66 -22.21
C HIS A 466 -12.84 9.71 -22.51
N GLY A 467 -11.61 10.21 -22.71
CA GLY A 467 -10.47 9.33 -22.93
C GLY A 467 -9.13 10.02 -22.94
N LEU A 468 -8.09 9.24 -22.59
CA LEU A 468 -6.68 9.65 -22.58
C LEU A 468 -5.92 9.09 -23.76
N PHE A 469 -6.42 8.08 -24.44
CA PHE A 469 -5.74 7.34 -25.48
C PHE A 469 -6.66 7.10 -26.69
N PRO A 470 -6.17 7.16 -27.96
CA PRO A 470 -4.75 7.38 -28.36
C PRO A 470 -4.31 8.86 -28.26
N LYS A 471 -5.21 9.74 -27.94
CA LYS A 471 -5.03 11.16 -27.66
C LYS A 471 -6.09 11.59 -26.64
N ILE A 472 -6.05 12.81 -26.17
CA ILE A 472 -7.15 13.36 -25.37
C ILE A 472 -8.41 13.37 -26.24
N LEU A 473 -9.48 12.77 -25.72
CA LEU A 473 -10.78 12.62 -26.38
C LEU A 473 -11.81 13.48 -25.64
N ILE A 474 -12.40 14.41 -26.36
CA ILE A 474 -13.42 15.33 -25.85
C ILE A 474 -14.52 15.44 -26.91
N ASP A 475 -15.78 15.30 -26.49
CA ASP A 475 -16.94 15.61 -27.28
C ASP A 475 -17.63 16.89 -26.78
N TYR A 476 -18.22 17.63 -27.70
CA TYR A 476 -18.87 18.89 -27.43
C TYR A 476 -20.36 18.76 -27.68
N VAL A 477 -21.20 19.15 -26.68
CA VAL A 477 -22.64 19.09 -26.76
C VAL A 477 -23.27 20.47 -26.49
N ASP A 478 -24.40 20.75 -27.12
CA ASP A 478 -25.08 22.02 -26.96
C ASP A 478 -25.94 22.06 -25.69
N ASP A 479 -26.47 20.90 -25.27
CA ASP A 479 -27.39 20.74 -24.16
C ASP A 479 -27.03 19.48 -23.34
N LEU A 480 -27.03 19.59 -22.03
CA LEU A 480 -26.73 18.49 -21.08
C LEU A 480 -28.00 17.72 -20.69
N ASP A 481 -29.17 18.27 -20.93
CA ASP A 481 -30.46 17.62 -20.63
C ASP A 481 -31.00 16.81 -21.83
N ASN A 482 -30.54 17.11 -23.06
CA ASN A 482 -31.06 16.51 -24.30
C ASN A 482 -29.93 15.99 -25.20
N PHE A 483 -29.46 14.80 -24.92
CA PHE A 483 -28.49 14.11 -25.79
C PHE A 483 -29.22 13.56 -27.03
N LYS A 484 -28.82 14.02 -28.23
CA LYS A 484 -29.36 13.53 -29.52
C LYS A 484 -28.81 12.15 -29.87
N ASP A 485 -27.58 11.83 -29.41
CA ASP A 485 -26.91 10.56 -29.63
C ASP A 485 -25.94 10.30 -28.48
N TYR A 486 -25.46 9.07 -28.36
CA TYR A 486 -24.46 8.71 -27.38
C TYR A 486 -23.06 9.22 -27.77
N ILE A 487 -22.25 9.56 -26.76
CA ILE A 487 -20.83 9.83 -26.93
C ILE A 487 -20.09 8.51 -27.10
N HIS A 488 -19.47 8.30 -28.25
CA HIS A 488 -18.79 7.07 -28.58
C HIS A 488 -17.33 7.08 -28.13
N SER A 489 -16.96 6.23 -27.16
CA SER A 489 -15.57 5.98 -26.84
C SER A 489 -14.90 5.12 -27.91
N VAL A 490 -13.65 5.43 -28.25
CA VAL A 490 -12.88 4.71 -29.26
C VAL A 490 -12.51 3.29 -28.78
N ARG A 491 -12.37 3.09 -27.46
CA ARG A 491 -12.04 1.80 -26.85
C ARG A 491 -12.90 1.54 -25.61
N PRO A 492 -13.17 0.25 -25.28
CA PRO A 492 -13.79 -0.10 -24.02
C PRO A 492 -12.88 0.37 -22.87
N GLU A 493 -13.45 1.09 -21.93
CA GLU A 493 -12.76 1.48 -20.71
C GLU A 493 -12.87 0.36 -19.68
N GLY A 494 -11.89 0.27 -18.77
CA GLY A 494 -11.80 -0.81 -17.80
C GLY A 494 -10.52 -1.63 -17.94
N ALA A 495 -9.99 -1.77 -19.16
CA ALA A 495 -8.64 -2.30 -19.40
C ALA A 495 -7.59 -1.17 -19.36
N PRO A 496 -6.36 -1.46 -18.91
CA PRO A 496 -5.25 -0.52 -19.02
C PRO A 496 -5.01 -0.13 -20.48
N GLN A 497 -4.81 1.17 -20.73
CA GLN A 497 -4.49 1.70 -22.06
C GLN A 497 -3.01 2.06 -22.15
N PRO A 498 -2.38 2.00 -23.34
CA PRO A 498 -0.98 2.38 -23.49
C PRO A 498 -0.71 3.82 -23.02
N GLY A 499 0.36 4.00 -22.29
CA GLY A 499 0.83 5.29 -21.79
C GLY A 499 2.22 5.64 -22.33
N ARG A 500 3.01 6.38 -21.55
CA ARG A 500 4.37 6.75 -21.94
C ARG A 500 5.33 5.55 -21.89
N LYS A 501 6.15 5.40 -22.91
CA LYS A 501 7.19 4.37 -22.94
C LYS A 501 8.23 4.59 -21.85
N ASN A 502 8.57 3.51 -21.12
CA ASN A 502 9.59 3.54 -20.06
C ASN A 502 9.34 4.59 -18.94
N ALA A 503 8.08 4.90 -18.67
CA ALA A 503 7.67 5.80 -17.62
C ALA A 503 6.72 5.11 -16.63
N TRP A 504 6.57 5.70 -15.44
CA TRP A 504 5.70 5.21 -14.38
C TRP A 504 4.21 5.12 -14.79
N ASP A 505 3.82 5.84 -15.82
CA ASP A 505 2.48 5.86 -16.41
C ASP A 505 2.44 5.17 -17.78
N GLY A 506 3.17 4.07 -17.90
CA GLY A 506 3.17 3.23 -19.09
C GLY A 506 1.83 2.55 -19.39
N LEU A 507 0.92 2.49 -18.40
CA LEU A 507 -0.45 1.99 -18.53
C LEU A 507 -1.41 3.01 -17.94
N LEU A 508 -2.24 3.63 -18.78
CA LEU A 508 -3.25 4.61 -18.37
C LEU A 508 -4.52 3.92 -17.87
N ARG A 509 -5.13 4.48 -16.82
CA ARG A 509 -6.36 3.94 -16.21
C ARG A 509 -7.55 4.87 -16.29
N GLY A 510 -7.36 6.13 -16.64
CA GLY A 510 -8.41 7.10 -16.82
C GLY A 510 -8.21 8.40 -16.04
N ALA A 511 -9.07 9.37 -16.31
CA ALA A 511 -9.07 10.64 -15.61
C ALA A 511 -9.69 10.54 -14.21
N GLY A 512 -9.31 11.46 -13.34
CA GLY A 512 -9.74 11.53 -11.95
C GLY A 512 -10.93 12.47 -11.74
N PRO A 513 -10.74 13.60 -11.03
CA PRO A 513 -11.78 14.63 -10.83
C PRO A 513 -12.03 15.44 -12.10
N PRO A 514 -13.16 16.17 -12.18
CA PRO A 514 -13.41 17.15 -13.22
C PRO A 514 -12.24 18.13 -13.40
N PRO A 515 -12.02 18.65 -14.63
CA PRO A 515 -10.94 19.58 -14.91
C PRO A 515 -11.02 20.84 -14.04
N LEU A 516 -9.87 21.30 -13.56
CA LEU A 516 -9.77 22.53 -12.80
C LEU A 516 -9.09 23.62 -13.63
N ARG A 517 -9.70 24.82 -13.69
CA ARG A 517 -9.11 25.95 -14.38
C ARG A 517 -7.92 26.49 -13.61
N THR A 518 -6.80 26.74 -14.30
CA THR A 518 -5.59 27.34 -13.74
C THR A 518 -5.03 28.42 -14.67
N GLU A 519 -4.07 29.20 -14.20
CA GLU A 519 -3.34 30.18 -15.02
C GLU A 519 -2.62 29.57 -16.23
N LEU A 520 -2.30 28.27 -16.19
CA LEU A 520 -1.58 27.56 -17.26
C LEU A 520 -2.51 26.82 -18.23
N GLY A 521 -3.78 26.70 -17.92
CA GLY A 521 -4.75 25.89 -18.64
C GLY A 521 -5.54 24.97 -17.74
N TRP A 522 -6.12 23.92 -18.30
CA TRP A 522 -6.93 22.93 -17.57
C TRP A 522 -6.05 21.90 -16.86
N LEU A 523 -6.09 21.88 -15.53
CA LEU A 523 -5.43 20.83 -14.74
C LEU A 523 -6.30 19.57 -14.76
N ILE A 524 -5.73 18.49 -15.28
CA ILE A 524 -6.30 17.14 -15.25
C ILE A 524 -5.46 16.28 -14.31
N LEU A 525 -6.11 15.66 -13.34
CA LEU A 525 -5.53 14.56 -12.56
C LEU A 525 -5.91 13.23 -13.21
N TYR A 526 -4.97 12.30 -13.32
CA TYR A 526 -5.20 11.01 -14.00
C TYR A 526 -4.52 9.86 -13.27
N HIS A 527 -5.06 8.67 -13.45
CA HIS A 527 -4.55 7.45 -12.86
C HIS A 527 -3.76 6.64 -13.87
N ALA A 528 -2.67 6.05 -13.40
CA ALA A 528 -1.83 5.19 -14.23
C ALA A 528 -1.11 4.14 -13.39
N LEU A 529 -0.58 3.14 -14.08
CA LEU A 529 0.21 2.05 -13.54
C LEU A 529 1.57 2.03 -14.23
N ASP A 530 2.59 1.59 -13.53
CA ASP A 530 3.87 1.23 -14.11
C ASP A 530 3.77 -0.18 -14.70
N LYS A 531 4.25 -0.40 -15.93
CA LYS A 531 4.30 -1.73 -16.55
C LYS A 531 5.10 -2.76 -15.74
N THR A 532 5.99 -2.28 -14.88
CA THR A 532 6.79 -3.12 -13.97
C THR A 532 6.13 -3.34 -12.61
N ASP A 533 5.02 -2.61 -12.33
CA ASP A 533 4.28 -2.64 -11.06
C ASP A 533 2.79 -2.30 -11.33
N GLU A 534 2.10 -3.21 -12.01
CA GLU A 534 0.70 -3.03 -12.45
C GLU A 534 -0.32 -3.11 -11.29
N SER A 535 0.13 -3.48 -10.10
CA SER A 535 -0.73 -3.59 -8.92
C SER A 535 -1.01 -2.25 -8.23
N ARG A 536 -0.26 -1.19 -8.57
CA ARG A 536 -0.32 0.08 -7.84
C ARG A 536 -0.87 1.21 -8.69
N TYR A 537 -2.08 1.65 -8.35
CA TYR A 537 -2.70 2.85 -8.91
C TYR A 537 -2.02 4.10 -8.36
N LYS A 538 -1.40 4.86 -9.24
CA LYS A 538 -0.69 6.10 -8.94
C LYS A 538 -1.41 7.27 -9.59
N LEU A 539 -1.31 8.45 -8.98
CA LEU A 539 -1.91 9.68 -9.48
C LEU A 539 -0.87 10.53 -10.18
N GLY A 540 -1.20 11.02 -11.36
CA GLY A 540 -0.44 12.02 -12.09
C GLY A 540 -1.24 13.29 -12.34
N ALA A 541 -0.56 14.31 -12.85
CA ALA A 541 -1.15 15.57 -13.24
C ALA A 541 -0.68 16.00 -14.63
N MET A 542 -1.57 16.62 -15.41
CA MET A 542 -1.26 17.26 -16.67
C MET A 542 -2.01 18.58 -16.83
N ILE A 543 -1.46 19.49 -17.62
CA ILE A 543 -2.11 20.74 -18.03
C ILE A 543 -2.48 20.61 -19.50
N LEU A 544 -3.75 20.83 -19.82
CA LEU A 544 -4.26 20.95 -21.18
C LEU A 544 -4.38 22.42 -21.57
N ASP A 545 -4.28 22.70 -22.86
CA ASP A 545 -4.48 24.06 -23.39
C ASP A 545 -5.89 24.57 -23.05
N ILE A 546 -5.99 25.84 -22.69
CA ILE A 546 -7.24 26.44 -22.22
C ILE A 546 -8.31 26.51 -23.32
N ASN A 547 -7.91 26.75 -24.56
CA ASN A 547 -8.80 26.92 -25.72
C ASN A 547 -8.98 25.62 -26.52
N ASP A 548 -7.93 24.78 -26.53
CA ASP A 548 -7.96 23.47 -27.18
C ASP A 548 -7.50 22.38 -26.20
N PRO A 549 -8.37 21.91 -25.33
CA PRO A 549 -8.00 20.96 -24.29
C PRO A 549 -7.68 19.55 -24.81
N THR A 550 -7.62 19.35 -26.12
CA THR A 550 -7.03 18.14 -26.72
C THR A 550 -5.51 18.19 -26.71
N LYS A 551 -4.90 19.37 -26.50
CA LYS A 551 -3.45 19.57 -26.44
C LYS A 551 -2.92 19.50 -25.00
N VAL A 552 -1.96 18.63 -24.77
CA VAL A 552 -1.25 18.55 -23.50
C VAL A 552 -0.06 19.48 -23.50
N LEU A 553 -0.04 20.47 -22.62
CA LEU A 553 1.05 21.44 -22.46
C LEU A 553 2.14 20.93 -21.52
N TYR A 554 1.74 20.37 -20.37
CA TYR A 554 2.64 19.85 -19.34
C TYR A 554 2.11 18.53 -18.79
N ARG A 555 3.00 17.66 -18.32
CA ARG A 555 2.64 16.40 -17.67
C ARG A 555 3.67 16.03 -16.61
N SER A 556 3.22 15.54 -15.47
CA SER A 556 4.10 15.16 -14.37
C SER A 556 5.10 14.09 -14.78
N LYS A 557 6.38 14.30 -14.45
CA LYS A 557 7.47 13.36 -14.73
C LYS A 557 7.37 12.12 -13.86
N HIS A 558 6.91 12.30 -12.63
CA HIS A 558 6.72 11.25 -11.64
C HIS A 558 5.27 11.29 -11.12
N PRO A 559 4.77 10.24 -10.47
CA PRO A 559 3.47 10.30 -9.80
C PRO A 559 3.50 11.43 -8.75
N ILE A 560 2.39 12.15 -8.61
CA ILE A 560 2.22 13.16 -7.56
C ILE A 560 1.69 12.55 -6.26
N LEU A 561 1.07 11.36 -6.34
CA LEU A 561 0.63 10.56 -5.22
C LEU A 561 0.76 9.07 -5.57
N SER A 562 1.28 8.28 -4.64
CA SER A 562 1.36 6.82 -4.73
C SER A 562 0.83 6.19 -3.45
N PRO A 563 0.35 4.93 -3.47
CA PRO A 563 -0.29 4.29 -2.33
C PRO A 563 0.73 3.82 -1.27
N ASP A 564 1.21 4.74 -0.44
CA ASP A 564 2.32 4.51 0.49
C ASP A 564 1.86 4.31 1.94
N MET A 565 0.64 4.77 2.28
CA MET A 565 0.13 4.73 3.64
C MET A 565 -0.64 3.44 3.92
N HIS A 566 -0.72 3.06 5.19
CA HIS A 566 -1.44 1.85 5.60
C HIS A 566 -2.89 1.84 5.10
N TYR A 567 -3.62 2.95 5.24
CA TYR A 567 -5.02 3.05 4.81
C TYR A 567 -5.21 3.04 3.27
N GLU A 568 -4.15 3.20 2.50
CA GLU A 568 -4.13 3.04 1.03
C GLU A 568 -3.85 1.59 0.60
N ASN A 569 -3.62 0.71 1.59
CA ASN A 569 -3.26 -0.70 1.41
C ASN A 569 -4.11 -1.66 2.26
N ASN A 570 -4.99 -1.13 3.14
CA ASN A 570 -5.86 -1.93 4.00
C ASN A 570 -7.27 -2.05 3.41
N GLY A 571 -7.43 -2.93 2.46
CA GLY A 571 -8.60 -3.18 1.64
C GLY A 571 -8.10 -3.80 0.34
N LYS A 572 -8.35 -3.17 -0.80
CA LYS A 572 -7.65 -3.46 -2.06
C LYS A 572 -6.28 -2.77 -2.05
N PRO A 573 -5.19 -3.51 -1.84
CA PRO A 573 -3.87 -2.91 -1.66
C PRO A 573 -3.41 -2.15 -2.89
N GLY A 574 -2.63 -1.09 -2.67
CA GLY A 574 -1.99 -0.37 -3.76
C GLY A 574 -2.90 0.62 -4.51
N VAL A 575 -3.99 1.11 -3.89
CA VAL A 575 -4.91 2.01 -4.58
C VAL A 575 -4.95 3.39 -3.93
N VAL A 576 -4.62 4.43 -4.72
CA VAL A 576 -5.02 5.81 -4.52
C VAL A 576 -5.84 6.25 -5.73
N TYR A 577 -7.13 6.53 -5.54
CA TYR A 577 -8.04 6.86 -6.62
C TYR A 577 -8.73 8.21 -6.37
N ALA A 578 -8.15 9.28 -6.94
CA ALA A 578 -8.70 10.63 -6.84
C ALA A 578 -9.86 10.81 -7.81
N SER A 579 -11.00 11.28 -7.32
CA SER A 579 -12.18 11.60 -8.13
C SER A 579 -12.86 12.90 -7.72
N GLY A 580 -12.32 13.58 -6.67
CA GLY A 580 -12.70 14.91 -6.26
C GLY A 580 -11.48 15.81 -6.11
N ALA A 581 -11.57 17.05 -6.57
CA ALA A 581 -10.56 18.08 -6.30
C ALA A 581 -11.21 19.48 -6.37
N LEU A 582 -10.63 20.41 -5.62
CA LEU A 582 -11.01 21.82 -5.67
C LEU A 582 -9.80 22.71 -5.37
N ILE A 583 -9.88 23.95 -5.82
CA ILE A 583 -8.89 25.00 -5.53
C ILE A 583 -9.59 26.04 -4.66
N ARG A 584 -8.98 26.36 -3.52
CA ARG A 584 -9.39 27.43 -2.64
C ARG A 584 -8.18 28.31 -2.40
N ASP A 585 -8.22 29.54 -2.84
CA ASP A 585 -7.08 30.47 -2.88
C ASP A 585 -5.89 29.82 -3.66
N ASP A 586 -4.73 29.62 -3.05
CA ASP A 586 -3.61 28.87 -3.65
C ASP A 586 -3.59 27.39 -3.23
N ASP A 587 -4.52 26.92 -2.41
CA ASP A 587 -4.51 25.53 -1.94
C ASP A 587 -5.33 24.62 -2.87
N LEU A 588 -4.66 23.62 -3.45
CA LEU A 588 -5.28 22.52 -4.16
C LEU A 588 -5.58 21.38 -3.17
N TYR A 589 -6.84 21.02 -3.04
CA TYR A 589 -7.33 19.87 -2.29
C TYR A 589 -7.61 18.73 -3.26
N ILE A 590 -7.05 17.55 -2.99
CA ILE A 590 -7.29 16.33 -3.76
C ILE A 590 -7.89 15.29 -2.84
N TYR A 591 -9.16 14.93 -3.10
CA TYR A 591 -9.89 13.90 -2.37
C TYR A 591 -9.80 12.59 -3.13
N TYR A 592 -9.46 11.51 -2.43
CA TYR A 592 -9.20 10.21 -3.06
C TYR A 592 -9.69 9.05 -2.22
N GLY A 593 -9.99 7.94 -2.89
CA GLY A 593 -10.22 6.65 -2.26
C GLY A 593 -8.89 5.96 -1.94
N GLY A 594 -8.73 5.51 -0.71
CA GLY A 594 -7.63 4.66 -0.28
C GLY A 594 -8.07 3.20 -0.22
N ALA A 595 -7.34 2.31 -0.91
CA ALA A 595 -7.55 0.85 -0.89
C ALA A 595 -8.98 0.38 -1.23
N ASP A 596 -9.75 1.15 -2.04
CA ASP A 596 -11.18 0.93 -2.28
C ASP A 596 -11.99 0.75 -0.97
N LYS A 597 -11.56 1.40 0.13
CA LYS A 597 -12.10 1.21 1.48
C LYS A 597 -12.49 2.49 2.18
N VAL A 598 -11.69 3.55 2.03
CA VAL A 598 -11.81 4.80 2.80
C VAL A 598 -11.67 6.03 1.92
N VAL A 599 -12.17 7.19 2.39
CA VAL A 599 -11.92 8.50 1.77
C VAL A 599 -10.79 9.21 2.49
N CYS A 600 -9.89 9.81 1.71
CA CYS A 600 -8.73 10.56 2.17
C CYS A 600 -8.61 11.90 1.46
N VAL A 601 -7.79 12.79 1.99
CA VAL A 601 -7.45 14.09 1.38
C VAL A 601 -5.95 14.36 1.45
N ALA A 602 -5.42 14.94 0.37
CA ALA A 602 -4.07 15.47 0.29
C ALA A 602 -4.11 16.88 -0.31
N THR A 603 -3.18 17.73 0.09
CA THR A 603 -3.12 19.14 -0.34
C THR A 603 -1.75 19.54 -0.83
N THR A 604 -1.71 20.62 -1.60
CA THR A 604 -0.49 21.32 -1.98
C THR A 604 -0.84 22.75 -2.41
N PRO A 605 0.04 23.73 -2.24
CA PRO A 605 -0.11 25.00 -2.95
C PRO A 605 -0.18 24.75 -4.47
N LEU A 606 -1.19 25.28 -5.13
CA LEU A 606 -1.37 25.13 -6.57
C LEU A 606 -0.15 25.65 -7.33
N SER A 607 0.36 26.81 -6.93
CA SER A 607 1.59 27.43 -7.47
C SER A 607 2.78 26.47 -7.44
N LYS A 608 2.94 25.67 -6.37
CA LYS A 608 3.98 24.64 -6.25
C LYS A 608 3.79 23.51 -7.27
N LEU A 609 2.56 23.02 -7.45
CA LEU A 609 2.27 21.98 -8.45
C LEU A 609 2.51 22.48 -9.87
N LEU A 610 2.03 23.70 -10.19
CA LEU A 610 2.22 24.29 -11.51
C LEU A 610 3.71 24.51 -11.83
N LYS A 611 4.49 25.01 -10.87
CA LYS A 611 5.95 25.11 -10.98
C LYS A 611 6.60 23.74 -11.24
N TYR A 612 6.19 22.71 -10.49
CA TYR A 612 6.69 21.35 -10.69
C TYR A 612 6.39 20.83 -12.10
N LEU A 613 5.17 21.05 -12.61
CA LEU A 613 4.79 20.63 -13.96
C LEU A 613 5.60 21.35 -15.06
N LYS A 614 5.82 22.66 -14.90
CA LYS A 614 6.67 23.45 -15.83
C LYS A 614 8.12 22.96 -15.85
N THR A 615 8.71 22.68 -14.70
CA THR A 615 10.12 22.28 -14.58
C THR A 615 10.38 20.82 -14.95
N GLY A 616 9.38 19.98 -14.81
CA GLY A 616 9.45 18.55 -15.17
C GLY A 616 9.60 18.24 -16.67
N ASN A 617 9.54 19.26 -17.51
CA ASN A 617 9.79 19.35 -18.93
C ASN A 617 9.34 18.14 -19.78
N ALA A 618 8.13 18.25 -20.29
CA ALA A 618 7.51 17.24 -21.14
C ALA A 618 7.77 17.46 -22.63
N LYS A 619 9.03 17.69 -23.06
CA LYS A 619 9.37 17.79 -24.49
C LYS A 619 9.19 16.46 -25.28
N SER A 620 8.76 15.39 -24.64
CA SER A 620 8.52 14.11 -25.29
C SER A 620 7.16 13.54 -24.90
N TYR A 621 6.10 14.21 -25.30
CA TYR A 621 4.76 13.64 -25.23
C TYR A 621 4.50 12.82 -26.49
N GLN A 622 4.94 11.57 -26.50
CA GLN A 622 4.49 10.57 -27.47
C GLN A 622 3.86 9.41 -26.71
N LEU A 623 2.56 9.25 -26.88
CA LEU A 623 1.88 8.00 -26.55
C LEU A 623 2.43 6.92 -27.49
N GLU A 624 2.57 5.69 -27.02
CA GLU A 624 2.90 4.57 -27.90
C GLU A 624 1.81 4.51 -28.99
N LYS A 625 2.21 4.57 -30.25
CA LYS A 625 1.30 4.24 -31.35
C LYS A 625 0.89 2.78 -31.19
N ALA A 626 -0.41 2.53 -31.30
CA ALA A 626 -0.98 1.17 -31.23
C ALA A 626 -0.47 0.29 -32.36
#